data_bb43b65d9681f59eb17c1a40351004f6
#
_entry.id   bb43b65d9681f59eb17c1a40351004f6
#
_cell.length_a   1.000
_cell.length_b   1.000
_cell.length_c   1.000
_cell.angle_alpha   90.00
_cell.angle_beta   90.00
_cell.angle_gamma   90.00
#
_symmetry.space_group_name_H-M   'P 1'
#
loop_
_entity.id
_entity.type
_entity.pdbx_description
1 polymer ?
#
loop_
_entity_poly.entity_id
_entity_poly.type
_entity_poly.pdbx_seq_one_letter_code
_entity_poly.pdbx_strand_id
1 'polypeptide(L)'
;MGMDEKVDEVLKQYELDIRTRRRVRGSVVIESGDRFYVVKPYLGDEIKIFFEENVKERLVENGYEYVDIALKNNSEKYISDDPCGGKWVVRRWFKSQECDIKDEKQVCMAASHLAYLHKYMRLSTDLAIKLNTSKIDIISMFEKHNNEMKRVNSYIKAKKKKNRMEISILNSFKEFYNQGLEALEYIKKCNADKLCEKTISENRIIHGSYNYHNISFAGENIITSNFEKAAVGLQVTDLYDWIRKTMEKNSWNSDMGISIVTAYINSREMETGELEMLYALLMYPEKYWKLVNFYYNGKKTWI
;
A
#
# COMPACT_ATOMS: atom_id res chain seq x y z
N MET A 1 -8.73 -25.19 16.48
CA MET A 1 -9.36 -25.25 15.15
C MET A 1 -8.34 -24.85 14.10
N GLY A 2 -8.12 -25.71 13.12
CA GLY A 2 -7.18 -25.43 12.01
C GLY A 2 -7.72 -24.37 11.06
N MET A 3 -6.87 -23.86 10.16
CA MET A 3 -7.26 -22.81 9.19
C MET A 3 -8.40 -23.28 8.28
N ASP A 4 -8.36 -24.54 7.81
CA ASP A 4 -9.39 -25.06 6.91
C ASP A 4 -10.75 -25.18 7.60
N GLU A 5 -10.77 -25.65 8.85
CA GLU A 5 -12.00 -25.73 9.67
C GLU A 5 -12.61 -24.33 9.88
N LYS A 6 -11.77 -23.31 10.12
CA LYS A 6 -12.23 -21.91 10.24
C LYS A 6 -12.83 -21.39 8.94
N VAL A 7 -12.18 -21.67 7.82
CA VAL A 7 -12.67 -21.30 6.49
C VAL A 7 -14.01 -21.99 6.20
N ASP A 8 -14.18 -23.26 6.59
CA ASP A 8 -15.44 -23.98 6.42
C ASP A 8 -16.59 -23.31 7.19
N GLU A 9 -16.35 -22.93 8.44
CA GLU A 9 -17.36 -22.25 9.26
C GLU A 9 -17.71 -20.86 8.71
N VAL A 10 -16.72 -20.14 8.19
CA VAL A 10 -16.93 -18.86 7.52
C VAL A 10 -17.77 -19.04 6.24
N LEU A 11 -17.43 -20.02 5.41
CA LEU A 11 -18.10 -20.25 4.13
C LEU A 11 -19.56 -20.70 4.26
N LYS A 12 -19.95 -21.33 5.39
CA LYS A 12 -21.36 -21.63 5.70
C LYS A 12 -22.25 -20.39 5.81
N GLN A 13 -21.64 -19.21 5.99
CA GLN A 13 -22.35 -17.95 6.08
C GLN A 13 -22.61 -17.30 4.70
N TYR A 14 -22.28 -18.01 3.61
CA TYR A 14 -22.45 -17.54 2.23
C TYR A 14 -23.18 -18.60 1.40
N GLU A 15 -23.97 -18.15 0.43
CA GLU A 15 -24.62 -19.03 -0.55
C GLU A 15 -23.67 -19.30 -1.73
N LEU A 16 -22.64 -20.13 -1.50
CA LEU A 16 -21.62 -20.46 -2.50
C LEU A 16 -21.58 -21.97 -2.76
N ASP A 17 -21.75 -22.39 -4.02
CA ASP A 17 -21.52 -23.77 -4.48
C ASP A 17 -20.03 -23.99 -4.74
N ILE A 18 -19.30 -24.52 -3.75
CA ILE A 18 -17.84 -24.61 -3.78
C ILE A 18 -17.42 -25.90 -4.50
N ARG A 19 -16.75 -25.73 -5.66
CA ARG A 19 -16.22 -26.84 -6.47
C ARG A 19 -14.78 -27.19 -6.14
N THR A 20 -13.93 -26.18 -5.99
CA THR A 20 -12.49 -26.36 -5.72
C THR A 20 -11.99 -25.41 -4.64
N ARG A 21 -10.89 -25.81 -3.99
CA ARG A 21 -10.19 -25.00 -2.97
C ARG A 21 -8.69 -25.07 -3.18
N ARG A 22 -8.01 -23.94 -3.00
CA ARG A 22 -6.56 -23.84 -3.09
C ARG A 22 -6.02 -22.84 -2.06
N ARG A 23 -5.03 -23.25 -1.28
CA ARG A 23 -4.33 -22.32 -0.38
C ARG A 23 -3.37 -21.41 -1.17
N VAL A 24 -3.39 -20.11 -0.84
CA VAL A 24 -2.51 -19.10 -1.45
C VAL A 24 -2.09 -18.10 -0.36
N ARG A 25 -0.82 -18.07 0.00
CA ARG A 25 -0.22 -17.05 0.91
C ARG A 25 -1.07 -16.70 2.14
N GLY A 26 -1.47 -17.70 2.93
CA GLY A 26 -2.26 -17.48 4.15
C GLY A 26 -3.74 -17.20 3.93
N SER A 27 -4.23 -17.39 2.71
CA SER A 27 -5.62 -17.27 2.30
C SER A 27 -6.07 -18.55 1.60
N VAL A 28 -7.36 -18.71 1.37
CA VAL A 28 -7.91 -19.82 0.58
C VAL A 28 -8.67 -19.25 -0.61
N VAL A 29 -8.28 -19.64 -1.80
CA VAL A 29 -9.03 -19.34 -3.03
C VAL A 29 -10.01 -20.48 -3.26
N ILE A 30 -11.25 -20.13 -3.53
CA ILE A 30 -12.35 -21.06 -3.85
C ILE A 30 -12.90 -20.75 -5.23
N GLU A 31 -13.43 -21.78 -5.88
CA GLU A 31 -14.18 -21.68 -7.12
C GLU A 31 -15.64 -22.00 -6.84
N SER A 32 -16.55 -21.11 -7.25
CA SER A 32 -17.98 -21.29 -7.12
C SER A 32 -18.66 -20.84 -8.42
N GLY A 33 -19.29 -21.79 -9.13
CA GLY A 33 -19.74 -21.58 -10.49
C GLY A 33 -18.57 -21.23 -11.43
N ASP A 34 -18.68 -20.10 -12.13
CA ASP A 34 -17.63 -19.59 -13.04
C ASP A 34 -16.79 -18.47 -12.40
N ARG A 35 -16.91 -18.30 -11.07
CA ARG A 35 -16.26 -17.22 -10.34
C ARG A 35 -15.28 -17.78 -9.30
N PHE A 36 -14.26 -16.97 -9.06
CA PHE A 36 -13.28 -17.24 -8.01
C PHE A 36 -13.43 -16.23 -6.87
N TYR A 37 -13.19 -16.71 -5.65
CA TYR A 37 -13.21 -15.89 -4.46
C TYR A 37 -11.99 -16.20 -3.59
N VAL A 38 -11.51 -15.23 -2.83
CA VAL A 38 -10.50 -15.43 -1.81
C VAL A 38 -11.10 -15.22 -0.44
N VAL A 39 -10.87 -16.19 0.44
CA VAL A 39 -11.25 -16.15 1.85
C VAL A 39 -9.98 -15.87 2.64
N LYS A 40 -9.97 -14.78 3.39
CA LYS A 40 -8.79 -14.38 4.16
C LYS A 40 -9.16 -13.80 5.52
N PRO A 41 -8.26 -13.94 6.53
CA PRO A 41 -8.40 -13.20 7.79
C PRO A 41 -8.43 -11.69 7.54
N TYR A 42 -9.20 -10.98 8.35
CA TYR A 42 -9.33 -9.53 8.28
C TYR A 42 -9.03 -8.90 9.63
N LEU A 43 -8.18 -7.87 9.64
CA LEU A 43 -7.75 -7.19 10.87
C LEU A 43 -8.44 -5.84 11.09
N GLY A 44 -9.27 -5.41 10.14
CA GLY A 44 -10.05 -4.19 10.25
C GLY A 44 -11.36 -4.37 11.01
N ASP A 45 -12.12 -3.30 11.09
CA ASP A 45 -13.47 -3.25 11.61
C ASP A 45 -14.50 -2.93 10.51
N GLU A 46 -15.77 -2.83 10.88
CA GLU A 46 -16.87 -2.53 9.96
C GLU A 46 -16.72 -1.16 9.28
N ILE A 47 -16.16 -0.17 9.98
CA ILE A 47 -15.92 1.17 9.41
C ILE A 47 -14.85 1.08 8.33
N LYS A 48 -13.78 0.34 8.61
CA LYS A 48 -12.65 0.18 7.68
C LYS A 48 -13.07 -0.56 6.41
N ILE A 49 -13.78 -1.68 6.53
CA ILE A 49 -14.22 -2.43 5.34
C ILE A 49 -15.25 -1.64 4.54
N PHE A 50 -16.14 -0.91 5.20
CA PHE A 50 -17.07 -0.02 4.52
C PHE A 50 -16.35 1.05 3.69
N PHE A 51 -15.28 1.64 4.24
CA PHE A 51 -14.44 2.58 3.50
C PHE A 51 -13.80 1.93 2.27
N GLU A 52 -13.20 0.75 2.44
CA GLU A 52 -12.56 0.00 1.35
C GLU A 52 -13.54 -0.32 0.22
N GLU A 53 -14.72 -0.81 0.57
CA GLU A 53 -15.72 -1.19 -0.42
C GLU A 53 -16.30 0.03 -1.16
N ASN A 54 -16.52 1.15 -0.47
CA ASN A 54 -16.95 2.39 -1.15
C ASN A 54 -15.92 2.90 -2.16
N VAL A 55 -14.62 2.80 -1.86
CA VAL A 55 -13.57 3.16 -2.83
C VAL A 55 -13.64 2.25 -4.07
N LYS A 56 -13.84 0.94 -3.87
CA LYS A 56 -13.92 -0.03 -4.97
C LYS A 56 -15.21 0.11 -5.77
N GLU A 57 -16.35 0.29 -5.11
CA GLU A 57 -17.64 0.54 -5.75
C GLU A 57 -17.55 1.74 -6.68
N ARG A 58 -16.92 2.83 -6.22
CA ARG A 58 -16.69 4.00 -7.06
C ARG A 58 -15.82 3.72 -8.29
N LEU A 59 -14.83 2.84 -8.17
CA LEU A 59 -14.03 2.41 -9.34
C LEU A 59 -14.90 1.63 -10.32
N VAL A 60 -15.77 0.73 -9.84
CA VAL A 60 -16.70 -0.04 -10.66
C VAL A 60 -17.73 0.86 -11.35
N GLU A 61 -18.31 1.83 -10.65
CA GLU A 61 -19.22 2.83 -11.22
C GLU A 61 -18.59 3.65 -12.37
N ASN A 62 -17.26 3.78 -12.33
CA ASN A 62 -16.50 4.45 -13.39
C ASN A 62 -15.89 3.48 -14.42
N GLY A 63 -16.42 2.25 -14.51
CA GLY A 63 -16.09 1.28 -15.54
C GLY A 63 -14.88 0.39 -15.25
N TYR A 64 -14.34 0.41 -14.02
CA TYR A 64 -13.24 -0.46 -13.64
C TYR A 64 -13.69 -1.60 -12.73
N GLU A 65 -13.98 -2.76 -13.32
CA GLU A 65 -14.53 -3.93 -12.60
C GLU A 65 -13.48 -4.90 -12.02
N TYR A 66 -12.19 -4.68 -12.30
CA TYR A 66 -11.11 -5.61 -11.92
C TYR A 66 -10.54 -5.33 -10.53
N VAL A 67 -11.44 -5.22 -9.54
CA VAL A 67 -11.11 -5.02 -8.11
C VAL A 67 -11.68 -6.16 -7.26
N ASP A 68 -11.04 -6.45 -6.14
CA ASP A 68 -11.38 -7.50 -5.19
C ASP A 68 -12.53 -7.10 -4.25
N ILE A 69 -13.74 -6.87 -4.79
CA ILE A 69 -14.92 -6.50 -4.02
C ILE A 69 -15.24 -7.59 -2.99
N ALA A 70 -15.58 -7.18 -1.76
CA ALA A 70 -16.03 -8.09 -0.71
C ALA A 70 -17.49 -8.53 -0.94
N LEU A 71 -17.76 -9.81 -0.71
CA LEU A 71 -19.11 -10.34 -0.68
C LEU A 71 -19.73 -10.08 0.69
N LYS A 72 -21.01 -9.75 0.71
CA LYS A 72 -21.79 -9.78 1.94
C LYS A 72 -22.22 -11.21 2.26
N ASN A 73 -22.19 -11.55 3.53
CA ASN A 73 -22.71 -12.83 4.04
C ASN A 73 -24.24 -12.82 4.14
N ASN A 74 -24.85 -13.94 4.55
CA ASN A 74 -26.31 -14.09 4.71
C ASN A 74 -26.94 -13.12 5.72
N SER A 75 -26.13 -12.41 6.51
CA SER A 75 -26.57 -11.34 7.42
C SER A 75 -26.31 -9.94 6.87
N GLU A 76 -26.05 -9.79 5.56
CA GLU A 76 -25.75 -8.53 4.87
C GLU A 76 -24.49 -7.81 5.38
N LYS A 77 -23.56 -8.52 6.03
CA LYS A 77 -22.28 -7.99 6.52
C LYS A 77 -21.12 -8.40 5.64
N TYR A 78 -20.14 -7.52 5.49
CA TYR A 78 -18.88 -7.83 4.79
C TYR A 78 -17.93 -8.72 5.62
N ILE A 79 -18.00 -8.61 6.96
CA ILE A 79 -17.17 -9.37 7.89
C ILE A 79 -17.94 -10.57 8.41
N SER A 80 -17.29 -11.73 8.40
CA SER A 80 -17.80 -12.96 9.01
C SER A 80 -16.89 -13.38 10.15
N ASP A 81 -17.46 -13.85 11.25
CA ASP A 81 -16.71 -14.36 12.39
C ASP A 81 -16.54 -15.87 12.30
N ASP A 82 -15.36 -16.39 12.66
CA ASP A 82 -15.14 -17.80 12.93
C ASP A 82 -15.55 -18.13 14.38
N PRO A 83 -15.80 -19.42 14.74
CA PRO A 83 -16.18 -19.80 16.11
C PRO A 83 -15.15 -19.45 17.19
N CYS A 84 -13.93 -19.07 16.82
CA CYS A 84 -12.88 -18.62 17.76
C CYS A 84 -12.81 -17.08 17.86
N GLY A 85 -13.74 -16.34 17.25
CA GLY A 85 -13.77 -14.89 17.24
C GLY A 85 -12.79 -14.23 16.26
N GLY A 86 -12.24 -15.00 15.34
CA GLY A 86 -11.43 -14.46 14.24
C GLY A 86 -12.32 -13.86 13.15
N LYS A 87 -11.97 -12.69 12.65
CA LYS A 87 -12.69 -12.01 11.58
C LYS A 87 -12.17 -12.41 10.21
N TRP A 88 -13.07 -12.57 9.27
CA TRP A 88 -12.79 -13.02 7.91
C TRP A 88 -13.58 -12.21 6.89
N VAL A 89 -13.03 -12.13 5.66
CA VAL A 89 -13.70 -11.55 4.50
C VAL A 89 -13.62 -12.51 3.32
N VAL A 90 -14.67 -12.55 2.52
CA VAL A 90 -14.72 -13.25 1.23
C VAL A 90 -14.74 -12.18 0.15
N ARG A 91 -13.74 -12.19 -0.73
CA ARG A 91 -13.60 -11.18 -1.80
C ARG A 91 -13.58 -11.85 -3.16
N ARG A 92 -14.09 -11.15 -4.19
CA ARG A 92 -13.92 -11.56 -5.58
C ARG A 92 -12.44 -11.77 -5.88
N TRP A 93 -12.15 -12.85 -6.60
CA TRP A 93 -10.81 -13.20 -7.04
C TRP A 93 -10.79 -13.37 -8.56
N PHE A 94 -9.61 -13.26 -9.16
CA PHE A 94 -9.43 -13.37 -10.59
C PHE A 94 -8.35 -14.39 -10.90
N LYS A 95 -8.58 -15.19 -11.95
CA LYS A 95 -7.53 -16.06 -12.50
C LYS A 95 -6.56 -15.18 -13.28
N SER A 96 -5.42 -14.88 -12.68
CA SER A 96 -4.46 -13.89 -13.16
C SER A 96 -3.04 -14.27 -12.77
N GLN A 97 -2.07 -13.59 -13.35
CA GLN A 97 -0.65 -13.69 -13.03
C GLN A 97 -0.20 -12.41 -12.31
N GLU A 98 0.55 -12.55 -11.24
CA GLU A 98 1.16 -11.42 -10.53
C GLU A 98 2.04 -10.62 -11.49
N CYS A 99 2.08 -9.30 -11.34
CA CYS A 99 2.88 -8.42 -12.17
C CYS A 99 4.36 -8.85 -12.15
N ASP A 100 4.92 -9.14 -13.32
CA ASP A 100 6.35 -9.38 -13.44
C ASP A 100 7.11 -8.05 -13.37
N ILE A 101 7.70 -7.82 -12.23
CA ILE A 101 8.46 -6.60 -11.93
C ILE A 101 9.73 -6.46 -12.77
N LYS A 102 10.15 -7.51 -13.49
CA LYS A 102 11.28 -7.49 -14.43
C LYS A 102 10.85 -7.11 -15.85
N ASP A 103 9.58 -7.22 -16.15
CA ASP A 103 9.01 -6.81 -17.42
C ASP A 103 8.67 -5.31 -17.39
N GLU A 104 9.51 -4.50 -18.02
CA GLU A 104 9.33 -3.04 -18.08
C GLU A 104 7.97 -2.64 -18.66
N LYS A 105 7.45 -3.40 -19.62
CA LYS A 105 6.13 -3.15 -20.22
C LYS A 105 5.03 -3.28 -19.17
N GLN A 106 5.02 -4.37 -18.40
CA GLN A 106 4.04 -4.58 -17.34
C GLN A 106 4.16 -3.52 -16.25
N VAL A 107 5.39 -3.16 -15.88
CA VAL A 107 5.67 -2.13 -14.87
C VAL A 107 5.12 -0.76 -15.30
N CYS A 108 5.33 -0.37 -16.56
CA CYS A 108 4.80 0.87 -17.12
C CYS A 108 3.27 0.84 -17.27
N MET A 109 2.70 -0.30 -17.72
CA MET A 109 1.24 -0.49 -17.76
C MET A 109 0.62 -0.33 -16.37
N ALA A 110 1.23 -0.89 -15.32
CA ALA A 110 0.77 -0.73 -13.96
C ALA A 110 0.87 0.73 -13.47
N ALA A 111 1.91 1.49 -13.87
CA ALA A 111 2.01 2.92 -13.56
C ALA A 111 0.91 3.75 -14.25
N SER A 112 0.65 3.51 -15.53
CA SER A 112 -0.46 4.13 -16.25
C SER A 112 -1.81 3.78 -15.62
N HIS A 113 -1.96 2.53 -15.20
CA HIS A 113 -3.15 2.07 -14.51
C HIS A 113 -3.34 2.74 -13.14
N LEU A 114 -2.27 2.92 -12.36
CA LEU A 114 -2.32 3.67 -11.11
C LEU A 114 -2.81 5.11 -11.34
N ALA A 115 -2.31 5.77 -12.39
CA ALA A 115 -2.76 7.09 -12.78
C ALA A 115 -4.26 7.12 -13.12
N TYR A 116 -4.77 6.08 -13.81
CA TYR A 116 -6.19 5.91 -14.08
C TYR A 116 -7.00 5.75 -12.78
N LEU A 117 -6.58 4.88 -11.86
CA LEU A 117 -7.25 4.70 -10.58
C LEU A 117 -7.32 6.01 -9.80
N HIS A 118 -6.24 6.78 -9.74
CA HIS A 118 -6.17 8.04 -9.01
C HIS A 118 -7.16 9.10 -9.49
N LYS A 119 -7.63 9.04 -10.74
CA LYS A 119 -8.69 9.94 -11.24
C LYS A 119 -10.02 9.71 -10.51
N TYR A 120 -10.30 8.47 -10.14
CA TYR A 120 -11.58 8.06 -9.57
C TYR A 120 -11.52 7.74 -8.08
N MET A 121 -10.33 7.54 -7.51
CA MET A 121 -10.14 7.28 -6.07
C MET A 121 -10.32 8.57 -5.26
N ARG A 122 -11.59 8.94 -5.07
CA ARG A 122 -12.04 10.07 -4.25
C ARG A 122 -13.31 9.67 -3.49
N LEU A 123 -13.48 10.12 -2.26
CA LEU A 123 -14.73 9.94 -1.53
C LEU A 123 -15.69 11.10 -1.77
N SER A 124 -16.99 10.83 -1.61
CA SER A 124 -17.97 11.93 -1.43
C SER A 124 -17.69 12.66 -0.12
N THR A 125 -18.02 13.96 -0.08
CA THR A 125 -17.81 14.78 1.12
C THR A 125 -18.54 14.23 2.34
N ASP A 126 -19.79 13.78 2.16
CA ASP A 126 -20.60 13.21 3.24
C ASP A 126 -19.98 11.93 3.84
N LEU A 127 -19.37 11.11 3.01
CA LEU A 127 -18.71 9.88 3.44
C LEU A 127 -17.39 10.18 4.15
N ALA A 128 -16.60 11.14 3.64
CA ALA A 128 -15.36 11.56 4.26
C ALA A 128 -15.59 12.14 5.68
N ILE A 129 -16.66 12.90 5.87
CA ILE A 129 -17.06 13.42 7.18
C ILE A 129 -17.42 12.27 8.13
N LYS A 130 -18.24 11.30 7.67
CA LYS A 130 -18.66 10.15 8.48
C LYS A 130 -17.48 9.28 8.93
N LEU A 131 -16.46 9.15 8.08
CA LEU A 131 -15.31 8.27 8.33
C LEU A 131 -14.19 8.95 9.13
N ASN A 132 -14.33 10.22 9.49
CA ASN A 132 -13.33 11.00 10.26
C ASN A 132 -11.90 10.76 9.74
N THR A 133 -11.70 10.98 8.45
CA THR A 133 -10.45 10.69 7.77
C THR A 133 -9.32 11.53 8.35
N SER A 134 -8.31 10.86 8.93
CA SER A 134 -7.17 11.53 9.56
C SER A 134 -6.30 12.25 8.54
N LYS A 135 -5.80 13.43 8.92
CA LYS A 135 -4.84 14.18 8.09
C LYS A 135 -3.54 13.39 7.93
N ILE A 136 -3.05 13.28 6.70
CA ILE A 136 -1.70 12.81 6.46
C ILE A 136 -0.77 14.01 6.56
N ASP A 137 0.06 14.00 7.58
CA ASP A 137 1.11 14.99 7.79
C ASP A 137 2.46 14.38 7.41
N ILE A 138 2.84 14.56 6.15
CA ILE A 138 4.08 14.00 5.60
C ILE A 138 5.32 14.66 6.21
N ILE A 139 5.23 15.94 6.57
CA ILE A 139 6.33 16.69 7.19
C ILE A 139 6.63 16.10 8.57
N SER A 140 5.62 16.02 9.44
CA SER A 140 5.77 15.42 10.77
C SER A 140 6.22 13.96 10.71
N MET A 141 5.79 13.21 9.70
CA MET A 141 6.26 11.83 9.51
C MET A 141 7.78 11.78 9.29
N PHE A 142 8.33 12.61 8.40
CA PHE A 142 9.77 12.63 8.14
C PHE A 142 10.58 13.24 9.28
N GLU A 143 10.06 14.25 9.98
CA GLU A 143 10.67 14.76 11.18
C GLU A 143 10.77 13.68 12.28
N LYS A 144 9.71 12.89 12.45
CA LYS A 144 9.71 11.75 13.35
C LYS A 144 10.76 10.70 12.97
N HIS A 145 10.82 10.32 11.67
CA HIS A 145 11.80 9.35 11.18
C HIS A 145 13.25 9.84 11.36
N ASN A 146 13.53 11.10 11.08
CA ASN A 146 14.84 11.72 11.33
C ASN A 146 15.21 11.70 12.81
N ASN A 147 14.25 12.01 13.70
CA ASN A 147 14.44 11.95 15.13
C ASN A 147 14.69 10.52 15.63
N GLU A 148 14.02 9.51 15.07
CA GLU A 148 14.25 8.10 15.37
C GLU A 148 15.68 7.69 14.99
N MET A 149 16.15 8.02 13.78
CA MET A 149 17.53 7.77 13.35
C MET A 149 18.56 8.42 14.32
N LYS A 150 18.31 9.67 14.71
CA LYS A 150 19.17 10.39 15.66
C LYS A 150 19.21 9.73 17.03
N ARG A 151 18.06 9.28 17.55
CA ARG A 151 17.97 8.57 18.85
C ARG A 151 18.76 7.25 18.80
N VAL A 152 18.59 6.46 17.76
CA VAL A 152 19.32 5.20 17.58
C VAL A 152 20.82 5.44 17.49
N ASN A 153 21.27 6.42 16.71
CA ASN A 153 22.69 6.79 16.63
C ASN A 153 23.27 7.17 18.00
N SER A 154 22.56 7.99 18.78
CA SER A 154 22.98 8.39 20.13
C SER A 154 23.06 7.20 21.09
N TYR A 155 22.08 6.30 21.03
CA TYR A 155 22.06 5.07 21.81
C TYR A 155 23.26 4.17 21.49
N ILE A 156 23.55 3.93 20.19
CA ILE A 156 24.70 3.12 19.78
C ILE A 156 26.01 3.75 20.25
N LYS A 157 26.16 5.08 20.09
CA LYS A 157 27.37 5.79 20.56
C LYS A 157 27.66 5.56 22.04
N ALA A 158 26.63 5.52 22.88
CA ALA A 158 26.74 5.33 24.31
C ALA A 158 27.09 3.88 24.73
N LYS A 159 26.93 2.89 23.87
CA LYS A 159 27.25 1.49 24.18
C LYS A 159 28.77 1.28 24.31
N LYS A 160 29.21 0.57 25.38
CA LYS A 160 30.62 0.18 25.59
C LYS A 160 31.10 -0.82 24.53
N LYS A 161 30.28 -1.83 24.22
CA LYS A 161 30.58 -2.83 23.17
C LYS A 161 29.55 -2.69 22.05
N LYS A 162 30.03 -2.69 20.80
CA LYS A 162 29.24 -2.56 19.60
C LYS A 162 29.45 -3.77 18.71
N ASN A 163 28.37 -4.29 18.12
CA ASN A 163 28.47 -5.34 17.12
C ASN A 163 28.75 -4.76 15.71
N ARG A 164 28.97 -5.63 14.72
CA ARG A 164 29.26 -5.21 13.34
C ARG A 164 28.19 -4.33 12.72
N MET A 165 26.91 -4.64 12.97
CA MET A 165 25.79 -3.86 12.45
C MET A 165 25.76 -2.45 13.03
N GLU A 166 25.98 -2.31 14.33
CA GLU A 166 26.03 -1.02 15.03
C GLU A 166 27.20 -0.15 14.54
N ILE A 167 28.37 -0.77 14.27
CA ILE A 167 29.50 -0.06 13.69
C ILE A 167 29.13 0.43 12.26
N SER A 168 28.49 -0.41 11.45
CA SER A 168 28.04 -0.04 10.11
C SER A 168 27.04 1.13 10.15
N ILE A 169 26.06 1.08 11.07
CA ILE A 169 25.10 2.18 11.27
C ILE A 169 25.81 3.49 11.63
N LEU A 170 26.77 3.45 12.57
CA LEU A 170 27.51 4.65 12.96
C LEU A 170 28.31 5.26 11.79
N ASN A 171 28.94 4.41 10.98
CA ASN A 171 29.76 4.85 9.86
C ASN A 171 28.95 5.54 8.76
N SER A 172 27.73 5.05 8.50
CA SER A 172 26.83 5.55 7.45
C SER A 172 25.84 6.62 7.95
N PHE A 173 25.73 6.81 9.27
CA PHE A 173 24.70 7.67 9.86
C PHE A 173 24.74 9.11 9.34
N LYS A 174 25.94 9.72 9.26
CA LYS A 174 26.05 11.12 8.87
C LYS A 174 25.52 11.36 7.46
N GLU A 175 25.84 10.47 6.54
CA GLU A 175 25.43 10.54 5.13
C GLU A 175 23.89 10.45 5.02
N PHE A 176 23.30 9.36 5.50
CA PHE A 176 21.85 9.13 5.40
C PHE A 176 21.01 10.11 6.24
N TYR A 177 21.53 10.54 7.40
CA TYR A 177 20.84 11.54 8.20
C TYR A 177 20.80 12.91 7.49
N ASN A 178 21.90 13.35 6.89
CA ASN A 178 21.94 14.59 6.12
C ASN A 178 21.01 14.49 4.89
N GLN A 179 21.02 13.37 4.18
CA GLN A 179 20.10 13.11 3.07
C GLN A 179 18.62 13.20 3.53
N GLY A 180 18.29 12.66 4.71
CA GLY A 180 16.95 12.79 5.31
C GLY A 180 16.58 14.23 5.67
N LEU A 181 17.54 15.06 6.10
CA LEU A 181 17.32 16.48 6.36
C LEU A 181 17.11 17.26 5.05
N GLU A 182 17.91 16.99 4.02
CA GLU A 182 17.77 17.61 2.69
C GLU A 182 16.41 17.30 2.07
N ALA A 183 15.98 16.02 2.13
CA ALA A 183 14.66 15.63 1.66
C ALA A 183 13.54 16.39 2.39
N LEU A 184 13.64 16.53 3.72
CA LEU A 184 12.68 17.28 4.51
C LEU A 184 12.63 18.77 4.13
N GLU A 185 13.78 19.39 3.91
CA GLU A 185 13.84 20.79 3.43
C GLU A 185 13.23 20.95 2.03
N TYR A 186 13.41 19.95 1.16
CA TYR A 186 12.77 19.92 -0.15
C TYR A 186 11.24 19.84 -0.05
N ILE A 187 10.71 18.95 0.82
CA ILE A 187 9.28 18.82 1.08
C ILE A 187 8.69 20.14 1.59
N LYS A 188 9.38 20.82 2.52
CA LYS A 188 8.95 22.13 3.03
C LYS A 188 8.91 23.21 1.95
N LYS A 189 9.76 23.13 0.93
CA LYS A 189 9.85 24.10 -0.18
C LYS A 189 8.84 23.84 -1.30
N CYS A 190 8.39 22.60 -1.50
CA CYS A 190 7.49 22.23 -2.62
C CYS A 190 6.00 22.51 -2.38
N ASN A 191 5.66 23.43 -1.48
CA ASN A 191 4.26 23.74 -1.11
C ASN A 191 3.46 22.50 -0.66
N ALA A 192 4.09 21.60 0.09
CA ALA A 192 3.48 20.38 0.60
C ALA A 192 2.16 20.64 1.31
N ASP A 193 2.07 21.74 2.08
CA ASP A 193 0.84 22.12 2.80
C ASP A 193 -0.33 22.34 1.84
N LYS A 194 -0.12 23.04 0.73
CA LYS A 194 -1.17 23.26 -0.30
C LYS A 194 -1.60 21.97 -0.97
N LEU A 195 -0.65 21.07 -1.26
CA LEU A 195 -0.97 19.74 -1.79
C LEU A 195 -1.78 18.91 -0.78
N CYS A 196 -1.42 18.98 0.49
CA CYS A 196 -2.16 18.31 1.56
C CYS A 196 -3.57 18.91 1.72
N GLU A 197 -3.71 20.23 1.76
CA GLU A 197 -5.00 20.92 1.86
C GLU A 197 -5.91 20.55 0.69
N LYS A 198 -5.39 20.57 -0.55
CA LYS A 198 -6.14 20.18 -1.74
C LYS A 198 -6.53 18.70 -1.71
N THR A 199 -5.63 17.82 -1.28
CA THR A 199 -5.90 16.40 -1.12
C THR A 199 -7.06 16.16 -0.16
N ILE A 200 -7.08 16.88 0.97
CA ILE A 200 -8.14 16.76 1.97
C ILE A 200 -9.45 17.35 1.45
N SER A 201 -9.41 18.55 0.85
CA SER A 201 -10.63 19.20 0.32
C SER A 201 -11.29 18.42 -0.81
N GLU A 202 -10.51 17.69 -1.62
CA GLU A 202 -11.01 16.85 -2.69
C GLU A 202 -11.20 15.37 -2.27
N ASN A 203 -10.94 15.04 -1.00
CA ASN A 203 -11.04 13.67 -0.45
C ASN A 203 -10.33 12.63 -1.31
N ARG A 204 -9.11 12.94 -1.76
CA ARG A 204 -8.30 12.05 -2.60
C ARG A 204 -7.83 10.85 -1.80
N ILE A 205 -7.98 9.68 -2.40
CA ILE A 205 -7.64 8.39 -1.78
C ILE A 205 -6.37 7.86 -2.40
N ILE A 206 -5.50 7.30 -1.56
CA ILE A 206 -4.39 6.44 -1.94
C ILE A 206 -4.77 4.98 -1.76
N HIS A 207 -4.17 4.10 -2.54
CA HIS A 207 -4.26 2.66 -2.33
C HIS A 207 -3.47 2.23 -1.07
N GLY A 208 -2.36 2.93 -0.77
CA GLY A 208 -1.49 2.73 0.40
C GLY A 208 -0.68 1.43 0.38
N SER A 209 -0.87 0.60 -0.63
CA SER A 209 -0.13 -0.66 -0.82
C SER A 209 -0.02 -1.05 -2.30
N TYR A 210 0.08 -0.07 -3.20
CA TYR A 210 0.24 -0.33 -4.62
C TYR A 210 1.63 -0.94 -4.90
N ASN A 211 1.65 -2.25 -5.15
CA ASN A 211 2.87 -3.00 -5.40
C ASN A 211 2.57 -4.27 -6.21
N TYR A 212 3.58 -4.91 -6.75
CA TYR A 212 3.46 -6.04 -7.67
C TYR A 212 2.73 -7.27 -7.10
N HIS A 213 2.61 -7.42 -5.78
CA HIS A 213 1.81 -8.48 -5.15
C HIS A 213 0.30 -8.20 -5.18
N ASN A 214 -0.07 -6.93 -5.30
CA ASN A 214 -1.46 -6.49 -5.32
C ASN A 214 -1.94 -6.11 -6.74
N ILE A 215 -1.04 -6.23 -7.73
CA ILE A 215 -1.31 -5.97 -9.14
C ILE A 215 -1.09 -7.26 -9.91
N SER A 216 -2.06 -7.66 -10.71
CA SER A 216 -1.97 -8.85 -11.54
C SER A 216 -2.61 -8.62 -12.90
N PHE A 217 -2.28 -9.48 -13.85
CA PHE A 217 -2.71 -9.39 -15.25
C PHE A 217 -3.52 -10.60 -15.64
N ALA A 218 -4.67 -10.37 -16.28
CA ALA A 218 -5.50 -11.38 -16.94
C ALA A 218 -5.71 -10.97 -18.41
N GLY A 219 -4.78 -11.38 -19.27
CA GLY A 219 -4.68 -10.84 -20.63
C GLY A 219 -4.31 -9.36 -20.58
N GLU A 220 -5.13 -8.50 -21.17
CA GLU A 220 -4.93 -7.04 -21.15
C GLU A 220 -5.51 -6.36 -19.91
N ASN A 221 -6.29 -7.08 -19.11
CA ASN A 221 -6.91 -6.52 -17.93
C ASN A 221 -5.94 -6.52 -16.76
N ILE A 222 -5.85 -5.39 -16.06
CA ILE A 222 -5.05 -5.22 -14.86
C ILE A 222 -5.99 -5.35 -13.66
N ILE A 223 -5.65 -6.23 -12.72
CA ILE A 223 -6.41 -6.43 -11.48
C ILE A 223 -5.69 -5.73 -10.35
N THR A 224 -6.41 -4.93 -9.58
CA THR A 224 -5.92 -4.29 -8.36
C THR A 224 -6.66 -4.87 -7.16
N SER A 225 -5.91 -5.31 -6.15
CA SER A 225 -6.43 -5.96 -4.96
C SER A 225 -5.82 -5.40 -3.67
N ASN A 226 -6.43 -5.72 -2.54
CA ASN A 226 -5.91 -5.44 -1.21
C ASN A 226 -5.89 -3.93 -0.85
N PHE A 227 -7.05 -3.30 -0.84
CA PHE A 227 -7.26 -1.90 -0.45
C PHE A 227 -7.24 -1.66 1.08
N GLU A 228 -6.77 -2.63 1.88
CA GLU A 228 -6.76 -2.55 3.35
C GLU A 228 -5.95 -1.37 3.92
N LYS A 229 -5.04 -0.81 3.12
CA LYS A 229 -4.27 0.39 3.48
C LYS A 229 -4.76 1.66 2.79
N ALA A 230 -5.88 1.57 2.08
CA ALA A 230 -6.46 2.75 1.46
C ALA A 230 -6.81 3.80 2.51
N ALA A 231 -6.54 5.05 2.20
CA ALA A 231 -6.74 6.19 3.09
C ALA A 231 -6.81 7.50 2.29
N VAL A 232 -7.32 8.56 2.89
CA VAL A 232 -7.12 9.91 2.34
C VAL A 232 -5.63 10.24 2.37
N GLY A 233 -5.06 10.62 1.23
CA GLY A 233 -3.62 10.88 1.16
C GLY A 233 -3.14 11.40 -0.18
N LEU A 234 -1.88 11.85 -0.18
CA LEU A 234 -1.19 12.34 -1.36
C LEU A 234 -0.96 11.19 -2.35
N GLN A 235 -1.69 11.18 -3.47
CA GLN A 235 -1.65 10.10 -4.46
C GLN A 235 -0.25 9.83 -5.02
N VAL A 236 0.61 10.84 -5.02
CA VAL A 236 2.01 10.69 -5.41
C VAL A 236 2.79 9.71 -4.51
N THR A 237 2.32 9.43 -3.30
CA THR A 237 2.96 8.44 -2.41
C THR A 237 2.78 7.00 -2.89
N ASP A 238 1.67 6.67 -3.57
CA ASP A 238 1.50 5.37 -4.22
C ASP A 238 2.45 5.22 -5.42
N LEU A 239 2.63 6.27 -6.21
CA LEU A 239 3.60 6.28 -7.31
C LEU A 239 5.03 6.13 -6.78
N TYR A 240 5.38 6.86 -5.71
CA TYR A 240 6.66 6.69 -5.02
C TYR A 240 6.89 5.24 -4.57
N ASP A 241 5.89 4.63 -3.92
CA ASP A 241 6.01 3.23 -3.46
C ASP A 241 6.16 2.25 -4.63
N TRP A 242 5.45 2.48 -5.73
CA TRP A 242 5.59 1.68 -6.95
C TRP A 242 7.00 1.79 -7.54
N ILE A 243 7.50 3.00 -7.76
CA ILE A 243 8.86 3.25 -8.26
C ILE A 243 9.88 2.59 -7.35
N ARG A 244 9.88 2.93 -6.07
CA ARG A 244 10.87 2.44 -5.11
C ARG A 244 10.94 0.91 -5.05
N LYS A 245 9.79 0.24 -4.93
CA LYS A 245 9.74 -1.22 -4.86
C LYS A 245 10.18 -1.89 -6.16
N THR A 246 9.87 -1.29 -7.29
CA THR A 246 10.33 -1.76 -8.61
C THR A 246 11.84 -1.57 -8.76
N MET A 247 12.35 -0.38 -8.45
CA MET A 247 13.77 -0.03 -8.56
C MET A 247 14.65 -0.87 -7.62
N GLU A 248 14.20 -1.15 -6.38
CA GLU A 248 14.90 -2.04 -5.44
C GLU A 248 15.13 -3.45 -6.03
N LYS A 249 14.27 -3.92 -6.92
CA LYS A 249 14.36 -5.24 -7.58
C LYS A 249 15.08 -5.18 -8.93
N ASN A 250 15.29 -4.00 -9.49
CA ASN A 250 15.91 -3.77 -10.78
C ASN A 250 17.23 -2.98 -10.67
N SER A 251 17.97 -3.16 -9.56
CA SER A 251 19.29 -2.56 -9.33
C SER A 251 19.31 -1.05 -9.53
N TRP A 252 18.19 -0.37 -9.26
CA TRP A 252 18.02 1.08 -9.42
C TRP A 252 18.31 1.59 -10.84
N ASN A 253 17.84 0.84 -11.85
CA ASN A 253 17.94 1.24 -13.25
C ASN A 253 17.18 2.54 -13.51
N SER A 254 17.90 3.63 -13.75
CA SER A 254 17.34 4.98 -13.93
C SER A 254 16.39 5.08 -15.12
N ASP A 255 16.70 4.38 -16.23
CA ASP A 255 15.87 4.44 -17.44
C ASP A 255 14.49 3.85 -17.20
N MET A 256 14.43 2.69 -16.51
CA MET A 256 13.17 2.11 -16.05
C MET A 256 12.41 3.05 -15.11
N GLY A 257 13.11 3.73 -14.19
CA GLY A 257 12.51 4.73 -13.31
C GLY A 257 11.85 5.89 -14.08
N ILE A 258 12.53 6.41 -15.08
CA ILE A 258 12.02 7.46 -15.98
C ILE A 258 10.81 6.95 -16.77
N SER A 259 10.88 5.72 -17.32
CA SER A 259 9.78 5.08 -18.05
C SER A 259 8.51 4.96 -17.18
N ILE A 260 8.65 4.59 -15.91
CA ILE A 260 7.52 4.50 -14.96
C ILE A 260 6.86 5.87 -14.73
N VAL A 261 7.67 6.90 -14.44
CA VAL A 261 7.17 8.26 -14.22
C VAL A 261 6.48 8.79 -15.47
N THR A 262 7.09 8.59 -16.64
CA THR A 262 6.54 9.01 -17.93
C THR A 262 5.20 8.33 -18.21
N ALA A 263 5.10 7.02 -17.98
CA ALA A 263 3.85 6.26 -18.16
C ALA A 263 2.72 6.79 -17.26
N TYR A 264 3.03 7.14 -16.02
CA TYR A 264 2.06 7.74 -15.10
C TYR A 264 1.61 9.12 -15.57
N ILE A 265 2.56 10.02 -15.91
CA ILE A 265 2.27 11.40 -16.32
C ILE A 265 1.47 11.45 -17.63
N ASN A 266 1.77 10.58 -18.58
CA ASN A 266 1.01 10.48 -19.84
C ASN A 266 -0.46 10.05 -19.62
N SER A 267 -0.75 9.37 -18.52
CA SER A 267 -2.11 8.90 -18.19
C SER A 267 -2.86 9.86 -17.25
N ARG A 268 -2.16 10.66 -16.45
CA ARG A 268 -2.71 11.67 -15.55
C ARG A 268 -1.73 12.83 -15.41
N GLU A 269 -2.18 14.03 -15.74
CA GLU A 269 -1.40 15.24 -15.48
C GLU A 269 -1.10 15.36 -13.98
N MET A 270 0.17 15.61 -13.65
CA MET A 270 0.59 15.89 -12.29
C MET A 270 0.35 17.35 -11.95
N GLU A 271 -0.07 17.62 -10.74
CA GLU A 271 -0.28 18.97 -10.26
C GLU A 271 1.03 19.64 -9.89
N THR A 272 0.99 20.98 -9.84
CA THR A 272 2.13 21.75 -9.35
C THR A 272 2.56 21.28 -7.97
N GLY A 273 3.82 20.90 -7.83
CA GLY A 273 4.41 20.39 -6.58
C GLY A 273 4.36 18.86 -6.42
N GLU A 274 3.56 18.11 -7.21
CA GLU A 274 3.55 16.64 -7.09
C GLU A 274 4.88 16.01 -7.57
N LEU A 275 5.50 16.58 -8.62
CA LEU A 275 6.78 16.06 -9.12
C LEU A 275 7.93 16.38 -8.16
N GLU A 276 7.95 17.58 -7.60
CA GLU A 276 8.91 17.98 -6.57
C GLU A 276 8.73 17.12 -5.30
N MET A 277 7.49 16.83 -4.93
CA MET A 277 7.19 15.92 -3.82
C MET A 277 7.69 14.50 -4.12
N LEU A 278 7.47 14.00 -5.32
CA LEU A 278 8.00 12.68 -5.73
C LEU A 278 9.51 12.63 -5.63
N TYR A 279 10.19 13.69 -6.11
CA TYR A 279 11.65 13.81 -6.01
C TYR A 279 12.12 13.77 -4.55
N ALA A 280 11.48 14.55 -3.67
CA ALA A 280 11.81 14.59 -2.26
C ALA A 280 11.60 13.23 -1.57
N LEU A 281 10.50 12.52 -1.91
CA LEU A 281 10.20 11.17 -1.43
C LEU A 281 11.27 10.16 -1.87
N LEU A 282 11.71 10.21 -3.13
CA LEU A 282 12.74 9.33 -3.67
C LEU A 282 14.13 9.63 -3.09
N MET A 283 14.41 10.90 -2.76
CA MET A 283 15.63 11.31 -2.09
C MET A 283 15.69 10.80 -0.65
N TYR A 284 14.55 10.67 0.05
CA TYR A 284 14.52 10.26 1.45
C TYR A 284 15.10 8.84 1.66
N PRO A 285 16.01 8.62 2.62
CA PRO A 285 16.67 7.32 2.83
C PRO A 285 15.78 6.33 3.60
N GLU A 286 14.59 6.06 3.07
CA GLU A 286 13.54 5.23 3.67
C GLU A 286 14.04 3.84 4.06
N LYS A 287 14.86 3.21 3.20
CA LYS A 287 15.43 1.89 3.44
C LYS A 287 16.36 1.87 4.65
N TYR A 288 17.19 2.90 4.75
CA TYR A 288 18.10 3.05 5.88
C TYR A 288 17.33 3.26 7.18
N TRP A 289 16.37 4.19 7.19
CA TRP A 289 15.51 4.40 8.36
C TRP A 289 14.79 3.12 8.78
N LYS A 290 14.14 2.40 7.85
CA LYS A 290 13.45 1.13 8.13
C LYS A 290 14.37 0.10 8.74
N LEU A 291 15.58 -0.05 8.22
CA LEU A 291 16.56 -1.01 8.70
C LEU A 291 17.00 -0.66 10.13
N VAL A 292 17.34 0.62 10.36
CA VAL A 292 17.76 1.12 11.68
C VAL A 292 16.63 0.97 12.71
N ASN A 293 15.41 1.39 12.34
CA ASN A 293 14.24 1.33 13.22
C ASN A 293 13.85 -0.12 13.55
N PHE A 294 13.86 -1.02 12.56
CA PHE A 294 13.58 -2.43 12.75
C PHE A 294 14.62 -3.12 13.65
N TYR A 295 15.89 -2.77 13.50
CA TYR A 295 16.97 -3.30 14.35
C TYR A 295 16.77 -2.96 15.82
N TYR A 296 16.32 -1.74 16.14
CA TYR A 296 16.16 -1.28 17.53
C TYR A 296 14.78 -1.51 18.13
N ASN A 297 13.74 -1.49 17.34
CA ASN A 297 12.35 -1.66 17.78
C ASN A 297 11.80 -3.06 17.47
N GLY A 298 12.49 -3.83 16.66
CA GLY A 298 12.12 -5.22 16.36
C GLY A 298 12.48 -6.15 17.52
N LYS A 299 11.55 -7.04 17.89
CA LYS A 299 11.77 -8.07 18.92
C LYS A 299 12.68 -9.22 18.46
N LYS A 300 13.30 -9.15 17.29
CA LYS A 300 14.17 -10.19 16.75
C LYS A 300 15.63 -9.90 17.09
N THR A 301 16.27 -10.82 17.82
CA THR A 301 17.73 -10.84 17.96
C THR A 301 18.39 -11.09 16.60
N TRP A 302 19.23 -10.18 16.16
CA TRP A 302 20.12 -10.38 15.03
C TRP A 302 21.38 -11.08 15.55
N ILE A 303 21.57 -12.33 15.13
CA ILE A 303 22.78 -13.12 15.38
C ILE A 303 23.80 -12.80 14.28
#